data_dd558ead727f08bca750de2f017d1deb
#
_entry.id   dd558ead727f08bca750de2f017d1deb
#
_cell.length_a   1.000
_cell.length_b   1.000
_cell.length_c   1.000
_cell.angle_alpha   90.00
_cell.angle_beta   90.00
_cell.angle_gamma   90.00
#
_symmetry.space_group_name_H-M   'P 1'
#
loop_
_entity.id
_entity.type
_entity.pdbx_description
1 polymer ?
#
loop_
_entity_poly.entity_id
_entity_poly.type
_entity_poly.pdbx_seq_one_letter_code
_entity_poly.pdbx_strand_id
1 'polypeptide(L)'
;VNGKVPEVGYLVKQNDIVSVNNKNLTKKNTHEYYKFYKPKGYVCSHNKQGNAPTIFDLIDKDYLKFGGRLDKNSEGLMLLSTDGEWLNEIFHTKNKVQKKYKVTLKNKINKNKKIRTKINHEGQSLKIHNVKAINSYTYSVTLLTGKNHEIRRIFRFNDLNIRELKREKIGKYSLGNMSKGQMSKIDIYE
;
A
#
# COMPACT_ATOMS: atom_id res chain seq x y z
N VAL A 1 -3.62 25.13 29.17
CA VAL A 1 -4.59 24.05 29.25
C VAL A 1 -5.62 24.38 30.33
N ASN A 2 -6.90 24.29 30.02
CA ASN A 2 -8.00 24.63 30.97
C ASN A 2 -7.84 26.01 31.62
N GLY A 3 -7.38 27.01 30.86
CA GLY A 3 -7.20 28.38 31.32
C GLY A 3 -5.91 28.64 32.12
N LYS A 4 -5.03 27.62 32.29
CA LYS A 4 -3.77 27.74 33.01
C LYS A 4 -2.61 27.31 32.10
N VAL A 5 -1.42 27.89 32.33
CA VAL A 5 -0.18 27.41 31.70
C VAL A 5 0.23 26.09 32.36
N PRO A 6 0.31 24.98 31.61
CA PRO A 6 0.68 23.70 32.19
C PRO A 6 2.18 23.64 32.48
N GLU A 7 2.58 22.69 33.33
CA GLU A 7 3.98 22.36 33.54
C GLU A 7 4.61 21.72 32.31
N VAL A 8 5.93 21.85 32.17
CA VAL A 8 6.69 21.23 31.05
C VAL A 8 6.52 19.71 31.14
N GLY A 9 6.10 19.08 30.04
CA GLY A 9 5.84 17.65 30.00
C GLY A 9 4.40 17.24 30.34
N TYR A 10 3.48 18.17 30.58
CA TYR A 10 2.07 17.86 30.81
C TYR A 10 1.46 17.14 29.59
N LEU A 11 0.90 15.95 29.80
CA LEU A 11 0.20 15.17 28.78
C LEU A 11 -1.27 15.60 28.71
N VAL A 12 -1.64 16.25 27.62
CA VAL A 12 -3.01 16.71 27.36
C VAL A 12 -3.96 15.54 27.32
N LYS A 13 -5.03 15.56 28.13
CA LYS A 13 -6.10 14.56 28.20
C LYS A 13 -7.18 14.84 27.17
N GLN A 14 -8.01 13.83 26.91
CA GLN A 14 -9.06 13.91 25.87
C GLN A 14 -10.05 15.06 26.05
N ASN A 15 -10.35 15.44 27.30
CA ASN A 15 -11.33 16.48 27.66
C ASN A 15 -10.68 17.82 27.99
N ASP A 16 -9.35 17.96 27.83
CA ASP A 16 -8.69 19.22 28.12
C ASP A 16 -8.93 20.26 27.02
N ILE A 17 -9.25 21.49 27.44
CA ILE A 17 -9.34 22.64 26.55
C ILE A 17 -7.94 23.26 26.43
N VAL A 18 -7.33 23.17 25.25
CA VAL A 18 -6.06 23.79 24.95
C VAL A 18 -6.30 25.11 24.25
N SER A 19 -5.69 26.21 24.73
CA SER A 19 -5.74 27.51 24.08
C SER A 19 -4.33 28.09 23.90
N VAL A 20 -4.14 28.84 22.82
CA VAL A 20 -2.92 29.63 22.56
C VAL A 20 -3.38 31.04 22.22
N ASN A 21 -2.81 32.05 22.92
CA ASN A 21 -3.18 33.46 22.77
C ASN A 21 -4.70 33.67 22.84
N ASN A 22 -5.34 33.07 23.85
CA ASN A 22 -6.80 33.10 24.12
C ASN A 22 -7.67 32.49 23.00
N LYS A 23 -7.07 31.77 22.00
CA LYS A 23 -7.83 31.03 21.01
C LYS A 23 -7.82 29.55 21.36
N ASN A 24 -9.00 28.97 21.54
CA ASN A 24 -9.13 27.53 21.77
C ASN A 24 -8.66 26.78 20.51
N LEU A 25 -7.74 25.84 20.71
CA LEU A 25 -7.35 24.89 19.70
C LEU A 25 -8.37 23.78 19.68
N THR A 26 -9.26 23.79 18.70
CA THR A 26 -10.09 22.63 18.41
C THR A 26 -9.24 21.58 17.74
N LYS A 27 -9.16 20.38 18.33
CA LYS A 27 -8.50 19.23 17.71
C LYS A 27 -9.31 18.83 16.48
N LYS A 28 -9.09 19.50 15.35
CA LYS A 28 -9.57 19.04 14.04
C LYS A 28 -8.74 17.82 13.64
N ASN A 29 -9.01 16.67 14.25
CA ASN A 29 -8.51 15.39 13.78
C ASN A 29 -9.30 14.96 12.55
N THR A 30 -9.30 15.74 11.51
CA THR A 30 -9.80 15.29 10.21
C THR A 30 -8.63 14.67 9.48
N HIS A 31 -8.38 13.39 9.75
CA HIS A 31 -7.45 12.64 8.92
C HIS A 31 -7.96 12.56 7.48
N GLU A 32 -7.04 12.62 6.56
CA GLU A 32 -7.33 12.44 5.14
C GLU A 32 -6.96 11.03 4.71
N TYR A 33 -7.82 10.40 3.92
CA TYR A 33 -7.67 9.03 3.45
C TYR A 33 -7.87 8.98 1.94
N TYR A 34 -6.92 8.35 1.22
CA TYR A 34 -6.93 8.32 -0.24
C TYR A 34 -6.58 6.95 -0.79
N LYS A 35 -7.20 6.63 -1.92
CA LYS A 35 -6.74 5.64 -2.88
C LYS A 35 -5.91 6.36 -3.94
N PHE A 36 -4.81 5.75 -4.35
CA PHE A 36 -3.96 6.24 -5.42
C PHE A 36 -3.60 5.09 -6.36
N TYR A 37 -3.72 5.33 -7.67
CA TYR A 37 -3.23 4.40 -8.66
C TYR A 37 -1.79 4.74 -9.03
N LYS A 38 -0.83 4.10 -8.39
CA LYS A 38 0.58 4.24 -8.74
C LYS A 38 0.86 3.67 -10.14
N PRO A 39 1.35 4.44 -11.11
CA PRO A 39 1.82 3.90 -12.38
C PRO A 39 3.20 3.23 -12.23
N LYS A 40 3.63 2.47 -13.25
CA LYS A 40 5.02 1.99 -13.36
C LYS A 40 5.99 3.18 -13.53
N GLY A 41 7.25 2.96 -13.14
CA GLY A 41 8.32 3.95 -13.31
C GLY A 41 8.55 4.81 -12.07
N TYR A 42 7.59 4.92 -11.17
CA TYR A 42 7.65 5.74 -9.96
C TYR A 42 8.05 4.91 -8.74
N VAL A 43 8.86 5.49 -7.85
CA VAL A 43 9.24 4.87 -6.56
C VAL A 43 8.34 5.37 -5.43
N CYS A 44 8.07 4.51 -4.44
CA CYS A 44 7.36 4.86 -3.22
C CYS A 44 8.33 5.44 -2.19
N SER A 45 8.63 6.72 -2.31
CA SER A 45 9.56 7.46 -1.43
C SER A 45 9.18 8.93 -1.40
N HIS A 46 9.39 9.61 -0.26
CA HIS A 46 9.35 11.07 -0.16
C HIS A 46 10.62 11.70 -0.77
N ASN A 47 11.75 11.01 -0.59
CA ASN A 47 13.02 11.50 -1.10
C ASN A 47 13.33 10.87 -2.46
N LYS A 48 13.87 11.66 -3.39
CA LYS A 48 14.37 11.15 -4.67
C LYS A 48 15.46 10.09 -4.45
N GLN A 49 15.38 9.01 -5.21
CA GLN A 49 16.38 7.95 -5.23
C GLN A 49 17.06 7.95 -6.61
N GLY A 50 18.17 8.64 -6.70
CA GLY A 50 18.81 8.94 -7.99
C GLY A 50 17.88 9.70 -8.92
N ASN A 51 17.82 9.34 -10.19
CA ASN A 51 16.99 9.97 -11.21
C ASN A 51 15.54 9.39 -11.29
N ALA A 52 15.15 8.50 -10.38
CA ALA A 52 13.82 7.90 -10.43
C ALA A 52 12.76 8.86 -9.86
N PRO A 53 11.66 9.15 -10.60
CA PRO A 53 10.56 9.94 -10.07
C PRO A 53 9.87 9.21 -8.94
N THR A 54 9.37 9.97 -7.96
CA THR A 54 8.62 9.49 -6.80
C THR A 54 7.12 9.55 -7.07
N ILE A 55 6.32 8.87 -6.25
CA ILE A 55 4.86 9.00 -6.32
C ILE A 55 4.40 10.45 -6.04
N PHE A 56 5.18 11.22 -5.28
CA PHE A 56 4.86 12.60 -4.92
C PHE A 56 5.13 13.61 -6.06
N ASP A 57 5.84 13.21 -7.09
CA ASP A 57 5.91 14.01 -8.34
C ASP A 57 4.56 13.97 -9.13
N LEU A 58 3.61 13.09 -8.72
CA LEU A 58 2.26 12.98 -9.30
C LEU A 58 1.15 13.48 -8.35
N ILE A 59 1.47 13.74 -7.09
CA ILE A 59 0.50 14.02 -6.04
C ILE A 59 0.90 15.35 -5.38
N ASP A 60 0.01 16.33 -5.43
CA ASP A 60 0.20 17.63 -4.77
C ASP A 60 -0.14 17.56 -3.27
N LYS A 61 0.37 16.53 -2.57
CA LYS A 61 0.17 16.28 -1.13
C LYS A 61 1.33 15.46 -0.57
N ASP A 62 2.51 16.05 -0.53
CA ASP A 62 3.76 15.41 -0.08
C ASP A 62 3.78 15.07 1.42
N TYR A 63 2.90 15.71 2.20
CA TYR A 63 2.71 15.43 3.63
C TYR A 63 2.00 14.11 3.92
N LEU A 64 1.37 13.47 2.92
CA LEU A 64 0.69 12.19 3.11
C LEU A 64 1.69 11.06 3.35
N LYS A 65 1.39 10.24 4.33
CA LYS A 65 2.04 8.94 4.52
C LYS A 65 1.46 7.94 3.53
N PHE A 66 2.21 6.91 3.17
CA PHE A 66 1.73 5.81 2.33
C PHE A 66 1.96 4.45 2.99
N GLY A 67 1.04 3.52 2.77
CA GLY A 67 1.15 2.15 3.23
C GLY A 67 1.38 1.16 2.08
N GLY A 68 2.14 0.08 2.36
CA GLY A 68 2.32 -1.03 1.43
C GLY A 68 2.97 -0.65 0.11
N ARG A 69 4.25 -0.32 0.15
CA ARG A 69 5.03 0.05 -1.04
C ARG A 69 4.82 -0.93 -2.21
N LEU A 70 4.88 -0.37 -3.40
CA LEU A 70 5.00 -1.10 -4.66
C LEU A 70 6.38 -0.79 -5.27
N ASP A 71 7.00 -1.79 -5.89
CA ASP A 71 8.26 -1.61 -6.60
C ASP A 71 8.11 -0.61 -7.75
N LYS A 72 9.21 -0.03 -8.22
CA LYS A 72 9.24 0.87 -9.39
C LYS A 72 8.53 0.28 -10.60
N ASN A 73 8.76 -1.01 -10.88
CA ASN A 73 8.20 -1.73 -12.03
C ASN A 73 6.85 -2.42 -11.74
N SER A 74 6.21 -2.11 -10.62
CA SER A 74 4.87 -2.56 -10.26
C SER A 74 3.89 -1.39 -10.27
N GLU A 75 2.62 -1.66 -10.55
CA GLU A 75 1.57 -0.65 -10.59
C GLU A 75 0.36 -1.03 -9.76
N GLY A 76 -0.57 -0.12 -9.56
CA GLY A 76 -1.87 -0.39 -8.95
C GLY A 76 -2.15 0.37 -7.67
N LEU A 77 -3.08 -0.16 -6.89
CA LEU A 77 -3.65 0.48 -5.72
C LEU A 77 -2.61 0.71 -4.62
N MET A 78 -2.53 1.95 -4.17
CA MET A 78 -1.90 2.36 -2.92
C MET A 78 -2.91 3.07 -2.03
N LEU A 79 -2.66 3.06 -0.72
CA LEU A 79 -3.41 3.84 0.25
C LEU A 79 -2.47 4.89 0.85
N LEU A 80 -2.98 6.12 0.91
CA LEU A 80 -2.28 7.26 1.49
C LEU A 80 -3.17 7.90 2.56
N SER A 81 -2.56 8.43 3.62
CA SER A 81 -3.30 9.09 4.69
C SER A 81 -2.39 9.96 5.54
N THR A 82 -2.97 10.93 6.23
CA THR A 82 -2.33 11.60 7.37
C THR A 82 -2.35 10.72 8.62
N ASP A 83 -3.23 9.69 8.67
CA ASP A 83 -3.38 8.72 9.75
C ASP A 83 -2.40 7.54 9.58
N GLY A 84 -1.31 7.56 10.35
CA GLY A 84 -0.33 6.48 10.32
C GLY A 84 -0.81 5.20 11.01
N GLU A 85 -1.71 5.30 11.99
CA GLU A 85 -2.24 4.15 12.72
C GLU A 85 -3.15 3.34 11.81
N TRP A 86 -4.06 4.00 11.10
CA TRP A 86 -4.91 3.36 10.10
C TRP A 86 -4.09 2.63 9.01
N LEU A 87 -3.02 3.28 8.49
CA LEU A 87 -2.13 2.62 7.53
C LEU A 87 -1.45 1.40 8.16
N ASN A 88 -0.99 1.53 9.42
CA ASN A 88 -0.35 0.43 10.13
C ASN A 88 -1.31 -0.75 10.34
N GLU A 89 -2.56 -0.50 10.72
CA GLU A 89 -3.58 -1.56 10.84
C GLU A 89 -3.75 -2.35 9.55
N ILE A 90 -3.78 -1.67 8.39
CA ILE A 90 -3.98 -2.32 7.09
C ILE A 90 -2.73 -3.09 6.64
N PHE A 91 -1.53 -2.56 6.89
CA PHE A 91 -0.30 -3.11 6.31
C PHE A 91 0.54 -3.95 7.28
N HIS A 92 0.26 -3.90 8.58
CA HIS A 92 0.97 -4.71 9.55
C HIS A 92 0.73 -6.21 9.28
N THR A 93 1.81 -6.97 9.24
CA THR A 93 1.76 -8.39 8.82
C THR A 93 0.92 -9.28 9.74
N LYS A 94 0.78 -8.92 11.03
CA LYS A 94 -0.08 -9.63 11.99
C LYS A 94 -1.55 -9.62 11.59
N ASN A 95 -2.02 -8.56 10.95
CA ASN A 95 -3.44 -8.39 10.59
C ASN A 95 -3.85 -9.14 9.33
N LYS A 96 -2.87 -9.71 8.60
CA LYS A 96 -3.08 -10.59 7.43
C LYS A 96 -4.06 -10.02 6.40
N VAL A 97 -4.12 -8.70 6.25
CA VAL A 97 -4.98 -8.05 5.28
C VAL A 97 -4.62 -8.52 3.87
N GLN A 98 -5.61 -9.03 3.16
CA GLN A 98 -5.42 -9.58 1.82
C GLN A 98 -5.05 -8.48 0.81
N LYS A 99 -4.03 -8.76 -0.01
CA LYS A 99 -3.64 -7.92 -1.16
C LYS A 99 -3.81 -8.77 -2.41
N LYS A 100 -4.69 -8.34 -3.32
CA LYS A 100 -4.97 -9.05 -4.58
C LYS A 100 -4.25 -8.39 -5.74
N TYR A 101 -3.58 -9.21 -6.52
CA TYR A 101 -2.78 -8.78 -7.67
C TYR A 101 -3.23 -9.48 -8.94
N LYS A 102 -3.19 -8.74 -10.05
CA LYS A 102 -3.20 -9.29 -11.40
C LYS A 102 -1.75 -9.40 -11.88
N VAL A 103 -1.35 -10.61 -12.25
CA VAL A 103 -0.02 -10.94 -12.76
C VAL A 103 -0.14 -11.31 -14.22
N THR A 104 0.52 -10.56 -15.11
CA THR A 104 0.59 -10.90 -16.53
C THR A 104 2.00 -11.40 -16.87
N LEU A 105 2.10 -12.56 -17.52
CA LEU A 105 3.35 -13.18 -17.91
C LEU A 105 3.84 -12.71 -19.28
N LYS A 106 5.14 -12.84 -19.52
CA LYS A 106 5.75 -12.60 -20.84
C LYS A 106 5.34 -13.67 -21.84
N ASN A 107 5.34 -14.93 -21.40
CA ASN A 107 5.10 -16.07 -22.27
C ASN A 107 3.82 -16.82 -21.85
N LYS A 108 3.15 -17.43 -22.81
CA LYS A 108 2.03 -18.34 -22.59
C LYS A 108 2.50 -19.57 -21.83
N ILE A 109 1.72 -19.98 -20.84
CA ILE A 109 2.01 -21.22 -20.11
C ILE A 109 0.90 -22.24 -20.32
N ASN A 110 1.26 -23.51 -20.15
CA ASN A 110 0.29 -24.58 -20.12
C ASN A 110 -0.65 -24.42 -18.92
N LYS A 111 -1.96 -24.48 -19.13
CA LYS A 111 -2.99 -24.36 -18.10
C LYS A 111 -2.82 -25.36 -16.95
N ASN A 112 -2.20 -26.50 -17.23
CA ASN A 112 -1.98 -27.58 -16.27
C ASN A 112 -0.70 -27.39 -15.44
N LYS A 113 0.13 -26.36 -15.71
CA LYS A 113 1.33 -26.08 -14.91
C LYS A 113 0.92 -25.69 -13.50
N LYS A 114 1.24 -26.55 -12.53
CA LYS A 114 1.07 -26.24 -11.11
C LYS A 114 2.13 -25.26 -10.65
N ILE A 115 1.73 -24.16 -10.02
CA ILE A 115 2.64 -23.18 -9.43
C ILE A 115 2.94 -23.57 -7.98
N ARG A 116 4.21 -23.74 -7.64
CA ARG A 116 4.65 -23.93 -6.26
C ARG A 116 4.49 -22.60 -5.52
N THR A 117 3.51 -22.52 -4.62
CA THR A 117 3.10 -21.28 -3.94
C THR A 117 3.87 -20.96 -2.67
N LYS A 118 4.62 -21.93 -2.13
CA LYS A 118 5.50 -21.76 -0.95
C LYS A 118 6.91 -22.17 -1.31
N ILE A 119 7.86 -21.28 -1.10
CA ILE A 119 9.29 -21.50 -1.35
C ILE A 119 10.15 -20.93 -0.22
N ASN A 120 11.33 -21.45 -0.04
CA ASN A 120 12.40 -20.80 0.73
C ASN A 120 13.40 -20.21 -0.29
N HIS A 121 13.71 -18.93 -0.14
CA HIS A 121 14.61 -18.23 -1.03
C HIS A 121 15.40 -17.18 -0.22
N GLU A 122 16.74 -17.28 -0.25
CA GLU A 122 17.63 -16.41 0.50
C GLU A 122 17.28 -16.32 2.01
N GLY A 123 17.09 -17.48 2.65
CA GLY A 123 16.74 -17.57 4.06
C GLY A 123 15.31 -17.11 4.43
N GLN A 124 14.49 -16.71 3.46
CA GLN A 124 13.13 -16.26 3.68
C GLN A 124 12.10 -17.26 3.17
N SER A 125 11.14 -17.63 4.01
CA SER A 125 9.95 -18.37 3.57
C SER A 125 8.97 -17.40 2.91
N LEU A 126 8.70 -17.60 1.61
CA LEU A 126 7.77 -16.82 0.81
C LEU A 126 6.52 -17.66 0.51
N LYS A 127 5.32 -17.04 0.53
CA LYS A 127 4.08 -17.77 0.34
C LYS A 127 3.00 -16.94 -0.36
N ILE A 128 2.51 -17.45 -1.48
CA ILE A 128 1.25 -17.01 -2.07
C ILE A 128 0.10 -17.71 -1.33
N HIS A 129 -0.89 -16.94 -0.87
CA HIS A 129 -2.07 -17.46 -0.19
C HIS A 129 -3.03 -18.15 -1.17
N ASN A 130 -3.27 -17.52 -2.32
CA ASN A 130 -4.08 -18.07 -3.39
C ASN A 130 -3.54 -17.63 -4.76
N VAL A 131 -3.59 -18.55 -5.73
CA VAL A 131 -3.25 -18.31 -7.13
C VAL A 131 -4.27 -18.99 -8.03
N LYS A 132 -4.85 -18.23 -8.96
CA LYS A 132 -5.84 -18.71 -9.93
C LYS A 132 -5.49 -18.20 -11.31
N ALA A 133 -5.39 -19.11 -12.29
CA ALA A 133 -5.26 -18.73 -13.69
C ALA A 133 -6.57 -18.06 -14.17
N ILE A 134 -6.44 -16.91 -14.81
CA ILE A 134 -7.55 -16.23 -15.52
C ILE A 134 -7.53 -16.68 -16.99
N ASN A 135 -6.35 -16.69 -17.59
CA ASN A 135 -6.08 -17.21 -18.93
C ASN A 135 -4.63 -17.71 -19.03
N SER A 136 -4.17 -18.05 -20.23
CA SER A 136 -2.81 -18.59 -20.44
C SER A 136 -1.67 -17.62 -20.11
N TYR A 137 -1.93 -16.34 -19.94
CA TYR A 137 -0.92 -15.30 -19.64
C TYR A 137 -1.16 -14.61 -18.29
N THR A 138 -2.34 -14.79 -17.69
CA THR A 138 -2.77 -13.93 -16.57
C THR A 138 -3.23 -14.74 -15.38
N TYR A 139 -2.76 -14.35 -14.20
CA TYR A 139 -3.12 -14.92 -12.92
C TYR A 139 -3.68 -13.87 -11.96
N SER A 140 -4.66 -14.30 -11.17
CA SER A 140 -5.05 -13.61 -9.94
C SER A 140 -4.25 -14.21 -8.79
N VAL A 141 -3.56 -13.36 -8.02
CA VAL A 141 -2.70 -13.77 -6.91
C VAL A 141 -3.11 -13.02 -5.66
N THR A 142 -3.23 -13.73 -4.53
CA THR A 142 -3.52 -13.13 -3.23
C THR A 142 -2.36 -13.35 -2.27
N LEU A 143 -1.88 -12.26 -1.64
CA LEU A 143 -0.92 -12.28 -0.54
C LEU A 143 -1.57 -11.85 0.77
N LEU A 144 -1.09 -12.39 1.89
CA LEU A 144 -1.37 -11.94 3.26
C LEU A 144 -0.18 -11.15 3.85
N THR A 145 0.97 -11.28 3.22
CA THR A 145 2.24 -10.64 3.56
C THR A 145 2.56 -9.53 2.57
N GLY A 146 3.77 -9.05 2.56
CA GLY A 146 4.24 -8.02 1.63
C GLY A 146 5.75 -7.99 1.65
N LYS A 147 6.39 -9.18 1.61
CA LYS A 147 7.84 -9.32 1.59
C LYS A 147 8.41 -8.76 0.28
N ASN A 148 9.67 -8.35 0.33
CA ASN A 148 10.33 -7.79 -0.83
C ASN A 148 10.24 -8.71 -2.04
N HIS A 149 9.74 -8.19 -3.16
CA HIS A 149 9.57 -8.88 -4.45
C HIS A 149 8.88 -10.26 -4.36
N GLU A 150 8.06 -10.52 -3.36
CA GLU A 150 7.54 -11.85 -3.01
C GLU A 150 6.90 -12.59 -4.20
N ILE A 151 5.97 -11.95 -4.91
CA ILE A 151 5.35 -12.56 -6.10
C ILE A 151 6.39 -12.81 -7.20
N ARG A 152 7.28 -11.84 -7.45
CA ARG A 152 8.30 -11.95 -8.50
C ARG A 152 9.28 -13.09 -8.24
N ARG A 153 9.70 -13.26 -6.97
CA ARG A 153 10.61 -14.35 -6.55
C ARG A 153 9.94 -15.71 -6.68
N ILE A 154 8.69 -15.85 -6.25
CA ILE A 154 7.93 -17.11 -6.37
C ILE A 154 7.68 -17.46 -7.83
N PHE A 155 7.28 -16.50 -8.66
CA PHE A 155 7.06 -16.77 -10.09
C PHE A 155 8.35 -17.12 -10.81
N ARG A 156 9.46 -16.43 -10.54
CA ARG A 156 10.79 -16.77 -11.08
C ARG A 156 11.22 -18.19 -10.68
N PHE A 157 10.99 -18.59 -9.44
CA PHE A 157 11.27 -19.95 -8.96
C PHE A 157 10.49 -21.04 -9.75
N ASN A 158 9.36 -20.68 -10.31
CA ASN A 158 8.55 -21.54 -11.17
C ASN A 158 8.86 -21.36 -12.68
N ASP A 159 9.96 -20.69 -13.04
CA ASP A 159 10.36 -20.36 -14.42
C ASP A 159 9.32 -19.50 -15.16
N LEU A 160 8.63 -18.64 -14.43
CA LEU A 160 7.60 -17.75 -14.96
C LEU A 160 8.06 -16.29 -14.92
N ASN A 161 8.21 -15.69 -16.08
CA ASN A 161 8.64 -14.31 -16.23
C ASN A 161 7.44 -13.35 -16.22
N ILE A 162 7.38 -12.47 -15.22
CA ILE A 162 6.32 -11.48 -15.10
C ILE A 162 6.61 -10.28 -16.03
N ARG A 163 5.63 -9.95 -16.89
CA ARG A 163 5.58 -8.73 -17.70
C ARG A 163 4.97 -7.59 -16.92
N GLU A 164 3.83 -7.85 -16.23
CA GLU A 164 3.09 -6.85 -15.48
C GLU A 164 2.63 -7.38 -14.13
N LEU A 165 2.78 -6.53 -13.11
CA LEU A 165 2.29 -6.80 -11.76
C LEU A 165 1.47 -5.60 -11.30
N LYS A 166 0.16 -5.82 -11.17
CA LYS A 166 -0.81 -4.79 -10.80
C LYS A 166 -1.52 -5.18 -9.51
N ARG A 167 -1.45 -4.34 -8.48
CA ARG A 167 -2.24 -4.52 -7.26
C ARG A 167 -3.64 -3.94 -7.45
N GLU A 168 -4.66 -4.78 -7.42
CA GLU A 168 -6.04 -4.40 -7.68
C GLU A 168 -6.85 -4.16 -6.40
N LYS A 169 -6.47 -4.83 -5.28
CA LYS A 169 -7.25 -4.73 -4.03
C LYS A 169 -6.36 -4.83 -2.80
N ILE A 170 -6.73 -4.11 -1.74
CA ILE A 170 -6.15 -4.15 -0.38
C ILE A 170 -7.32 -4.18 0.59
N GLY A 171 -7.54 -5.32 1.27
CA GLY A 171 -8.69 -5.50 2.16
C GLY A 171 -10.02 -5.18 1.47
N LYS A 172 -10.78 -4.25 2.01
CA LYS A 172 -12.05 -3.76 1.43
C LYS A 172 -11.84 -2.81 0.24
N TYR A 173 -10.67 -2.16 0.14
CA TYR A 173 -10.40 -1.14 -0.86
C TYR A 173 -10.03 -1.74 -2.21
N SER A 174 -10.68 -1.29 -3.28
CA SER A 174 -10.41 -1.71 -4.66
C SER A 174 -9.94 -0.55 -5.51
N LEU A 175 -9.15 -0.89 -6.55
CA LEU A 175 -8.71 0.09 -7.55
C LEU A 175 -9.89 0.62 -8.38
N GLY A 176 -10.86 -0.25 -8.70
CA GLY A 176 -12.00 0.10 -9.55
C GLY A 176 -11.57 0.63 -10.92
N ASN A 177 -12.24 1.68 -11.38
CA ASN A 177 -12.02 2.31 -12.68
C ASN A 177 -11.03 3.49 -12.63
N MET A 178 -10.20 3.58 -11.59
CA MET A 178 -9.21 4.65 -11.48
C MET A 178 -8.22 4.63 -12.64
N SER A 179 -7.88 5.80 -13.15
CA SER A 179 -6.81 6.00 -14.13
C SER A 179 -5.43 6.00 -13.47
N LYS A 180 -4.38 5.69 -14.23
CA LYS A 180 -2.98 5.75 -13.72
C LYS A 180 -2.62 7.17 -13.29
N GLY A 181 -2.06 7.31 -12.09
CA GLY A 181 -1.75 8.61 -11.47
C GLY A 181 -2.94 9.26 -10.76
N GLN A 182 -4.13 8.72 -10.89
CA GLN A 182 -5.31 9.28 -10.22
C GLN A 182 -5.28 9.01 -8.72
N MET A 183 -5.66 10.03 -7.95
CA MET A 183 -5.93 9.95 -6.51
C MET A 183 -7.42 10.23 -6.25
N SER A 184 -8.02 9.49 -5.32
CA SER A 184 -9.42 9.64 -4.93
C SER A 184 -9.56 9.55 -3.41
N LYS A 185 -10.32 10.46 -2.82
CA LYS A 185 -10.62 10.44 -1.38
C LYS A 185 -11.43 9.19 -1.01
N ILE A 186 -11.19 8.67 0.19
CA ILE A 186 -11.93 7.54 0.76
C ILE A 186 -12.72 8.08 1.95
N ASP A 187 -13.98 7.70 2.04
CA ASP A 187 -14.70 7.73 3.30
C ASP A 187 -14.45 6.40 4.04
N ILE A 188 -13.91 6.45 5.24
CA ILE A 188 -13.62 5.24 6.02
C ILE A 188 -14.79 4.80 6.89
N TYR A 189 -15.82 5.63 7.02
CA TYR A 189 -17.03 5.40 7.82
C TYR A 189 -18.18 4.76 7.00
N GLU A 190 -17.99 4.63 5.68
CA GLU A 190 -18.81 3.80 4.79
C GLU A 190 -18.18 2.40 4.66
#